data_783d353f4026758b6115771dd68c0022
#
_entry.id   783d353f4026758b6115771dd68c0022
#
_cell.length_a   1.000
_cell.length_b   1.000
_cell.length_c   1.000
_cell.angle_alpha   90.00
_cell.angle_beta   90.00
_cell.angle_gamma   90.00
#
_symmetry.space_group_name_H-M   'P 1'
#
loop_
_entity.id
_entity.type
_entity.pdbx_description
1 polymer ?
#
loop_
_entity_poly.entity_id
_entity_poly.type
_entity_poly.pdbx_seq_one_letter_code
_entity_poly.pdbx_strand_id
1 'polypeptide(L)'
;MGENRFPNLPRETVCIETNRVLDSCRDRDCFENVRVYLSDFGNEILEHAGAVRAKNAEILWTNLTIDPIAFNRGFYAVNIRFYIRVDCEACVGRGPGHGGVQPQEFEGLAVLEKRVILYGGENGTMTFRSSRQDGFCSIEPGEGSRNLPTAVVEVVDPVLLGSRVMEKPERPCCCPCCRDGEIPDHLLAGLQAPVIFDDENGRDRFLTVTLGIFSVVRIVRPAQYLVQAAEYAIPEKECVSAEEDNPCRIFQSMPFPMSEFSSQGFQPEPPRPDRHCGCGN
;
A
#
# COMPACT_ATOMS: atom_id res chain seq x y z
N MET A 1 4.68 34.49 13.15
CA MET A 1 3.31 34.12 12.75
C MET A 1 2.98 34.94 11.52
N GLY A 2 3.18 34.36 10.34
CA GLY A 2 2.88 35.00 9.05
C GLY A 2 1.46 34.64 8.66
N GLU A 3 0.56 35.62 8.68
CA GLU A 3 -0.75 35.50 8.08
C GLU A 3 -0.57 35.30 6.56
N ASN A 4 -0.82 34.09 6.08
CA ASN A 4 -1.02 33.85 4.65
C ASN A 4 -2.34 34.53 4.22
N ARG A 5 -2.27 35.81 3.85
CA ARG A 5 -3.32 36.50 3.12
C ARG A 5 -3.34 35.97 1.68
N PHE A 6 -4.14 34.95 1.44
CA PHE A 6 -4.56 34.66 0.08
C PHE A 6 -5.41 35.86 -0.42
N PRO A 7 -5.06 36.49 -1.58
CA PRO A 7 -5.87 37.55 -2.14
C PRO A 7 -7.30 37.04 -2.36
N ASN A 8 -8.27 37.95 -2.32
CA ASN A 8 -9.70 37.70 -2.58
C ASN A 8 -9.88 37.27 -4.06
N LEU A 9 -9.44 36.10 -4.41
CA LEU A 9 -9.78 35.48 -5.69
C LEU A 9 -11.27 35.06 -5.64
N PRO A 10 -11.99 35.25 -6.76
CA PRO A 10 -13.36 34.77 -6.84
C PRO A 10 -13.39 33.27 -6.53
N ARG A 11 -14.10 32.89 -5.49
CA ARG A 11 -14.25 31.49 -5.10
C ARG A 11 -15.35 30.90 -5.93
N GLU A 12 -15.00 29.95 -6.75
CA GLU A 12 -15.93 29.14 -7.50
C GLU A 12 -16.31 27.90 -6.71
N THR A 13 -17.57 27.46 -6.84
CA THR A 13 -18.00 26.19 -6.27
C THR A 13 -17.76 25.10 -7.32
N VAL A 14 -16.81 24.23 -7.05
CA VAL A 14 -16.48 23.09 -7.92
C VAL A 14 -16.89 21.78 -7.30
N CYS A 15 -17.31 20.84 -8.15
CA CYS A 15 -17.58 19.47 -7.73
C CYS A 15 -16.29 18.68 -7.88
N ILE A 16 -15.81 18.13 -6.77
CA ILE A 16 -14.65 17.23 -6.76
C ILE A 16 -15.10 15.80 -6.52
N GLU A 17 -14.45 14.85 -7.19
CA GLU A 17 -14.59 13.42 -6.92
C GLU A 17 -13.40 12.97 -6.09
N THR A 18 -13.66 12.32 -4.94
CA THR A 18 -12.63 11.86 -4.02
C THR A 18 -13.13 10.66 -3.22
N ASN A 19 -12.27 10.07 -2.40
CA ASN A 19 -12.64 8.97 -1.54
C ASN A 19 -13.12 9.48 -0.17
N ARG A 20 -14.33 9.06 0.22
CA ARG A 20 -14.86 9.29 1.56
C ARG A 20 -14.51 8.10 2.46
N VAL A 21 -13.93 8.38 3.61
CA VAL A 21 -13.77 7.38 4.68
C VAL A 21 -15.14 7.14 5.32
N LEU A 22 -15.62 5.92 5.30
CA LEU A 22 -16.89 5.52 5.90
C LEU A 22 -16.70 5.01 7.32
N ASP A 23 -15.64 4.25 7.54
CA ASP A 23 -15.28 3.72 8.85
C ASP A 23 -13.78 3.50 8.94
N SER A 24 -13.24 3.50 10.16
CA SER A 24 -11.82 3.30 10.40
C SER A 24 -11.56 2.78 11.81
N CYS A 25 -10.52 1.97 11.95
CA CYS A 25 -10.01 1.57 13.25
C CYS A 25 -8.48 1.66 13.29
N ARG A 26 -7.95 1.91 14.47
CA ARG A 26 -6.53 1.74 14.78
C ARG A 26 -6.37 0.49 15.61
N ASP A 27 -5.28 -0.24 15.38
CA ASP A 27 -5.04 -1.47 16.09
C ASP A 27 -3.59 -1.61 16.55
N ARG A 28 -3.41 -2.39 17.58
CA ARG A 28 -2.13 -2.73 18.18
C ARG A 28 -2.11 -4.22 18.45
N ASP A 29 -1.63 -4.98 17.48
CA ASP A 29 -1.61 -6.43 17.55
C ASP A 29 -0.27 -6.93 18.03
N CYS A 30 -0.32 -8.00 18.83
CA CYS A 30 0.86 -8.78 19.20
C CYS A 30 0.67 -10.21 18.70
N PHE A 31 1.53 -10.63 17.78
CA PHE A 31 1.53 -11.96 17.21
C PHE A 31 2.67 -12.76 17.83
N GLU A 32 2.32 -13.76 18.61
CA GLU A 32 3.28 -14.61 19.28
C GLU A 32 3.59 -15.88 18.49
N ASN A 33 4.83 -16.34 18.57
CA ASN A 33 5.29 -17.60 17.97
C ASN A 33 5.00 -17.72 16.47
N VAL A 34 5.14 -16.62 15.74
CA VAL A 34 4.98 -16.59 14.29
C VAL A 34 6.13 -17.35 13.66
N ARG A 35 5.81 -18.33 12.82
CA ARG A 35 6.82 -19.09 12.09
C ARG A 35 7.56 -18.22 11.09
N VAL A 36 8.87 -18.38 11.05
CA VAL A 36 9.74 -17.78 10.04
C VAL A 36 10.19 -18.88 9.08
N TYR A 37 9.83 -18.74 7.82
CA TYR A 37 10.27 -19.64 6.74
C TYR A 37 11.65 -19.21 6.28
N LEU A 38 12.58 -20.17 6.26
CA LEU A 38 13.98 -19.93 5.97
C LEU A 38 14.38 -20.55 4.64
N SER A 39 15.48 -20.07 4.06
CA SER A 39 16.17 -20.75 2.96
C SER A 39 16.86 -22.02 3.44
N ASP A 40 17.38 -22.85 2.51
CA ASP A 40 18.21 -24.02 2.88
C ASP A 40 19.37 -23.63 3.75
N PHE A 41 20.07 -22.56 3.42
CA PHE A 41 21.17 -22.02 4.19
C PHE A 41 20.75 -21.60 5.62
N GLY A 42 19.64 -20.86 5.75
CA GLY A 42 19.10 -20.45 7.05
C GLY A 42 18.68 -21.63 7.91
N ASN A 43 18.11 -22.67 7.31
CA ASN A 43 17.74 -23.89 7.99
C ASN A 43 18.97 -24.71 8.44
N GLU A 44 20.03 -24.78 7.61
CA GLU A 44 21.29 -25.44 8.01
C GLU A 44 21.93 -24.73 9.21
N ILE A 45 21.94 -23.41 9.22
CA ILE A 45 22.39 -22.63 10.38
C ILE A 45 21.55 -22.96 11.62
N LEU A 46 20.23 -23.02 11.49
CA LEU A 46 19.30 -23.26 12.58
C LEU A 46 19.53 -24.62 13.26
N GLU A 47 19.85 -25.66 12.47
CA GLU A 47 20.13 -26.99 12.99
C GLU A 47 21.40 -27.03 13.90
N HIS A 48 22.41 -26.22 13.57
CA HIS A 48 23.71 -26.21 14.26
C HIS A 48 23.83 -25.06 15.26
N ALA A 49 22.91 -24.09 15.28
CA ALA A 49 22.96 -22.97 16.18
C ALA A 49 22.42 -23.30 17.58
N GLY A 50 23.12 -22.89 18.62
CA GLY A 50 22.62 -22.95 19.99
C GLY A 50 21.53 -21.93 20.29
N ALA A 51 21.61 -20.75 19.66
CA ALA A 51 20.65 -19.65 19.77
C ALA A 51 20.62 -18.83 18.50
N VAL A 52 19.42 -18.33 18.16
CA VAL A 52 19.17 -17.42 17.03
C VAL A 52 18.55 -16.15 17.57
N ARG A 53 19.08 -15.02 17.13
CA ARG A 53 18.56 -13.69 17.45
C ARG A 53 18.02 -13.06 16.16
N ALA A 54 16.76 -12.68 16.16
CA ALA A 54 16.25 -11.79 15.14
C ALA A 54 16.68 -10.35 15.43
N LYS A 55 17.10 -9.62 14.41
CA LYS A 55 17.65 -8.24 14.50
C LYS A 55 16.65 -7.21 14.05
N ASN A 56 15.95 -7.50 12.95
CA ASN A 56 15.07 -6.57 12.29
C ASN A 56 13.87 -7.29 11.70
N ALA A 57 12.77 -6.56 11.49
CA ALA A 57 11.59 -7.03 10.80
C ALA A 57 11.04 -5.90 9.93
N GLU A 58 10.80 -6.17 8.65
CA GLU A 58 10.35 -5.20 7.65
C GLU A 58 9.19 -5.77 6.85
N ILE A 59 8.15 -4.96 6.63
CA ILE A 59 7.01 -5.36 5.80
C ILE A 59 7.40 -5.24 4.33
N LEU A 60 7.53 -6.38 3.66
CA LEU A 60 7.79 -6.41 2.21
C LEU A 60 6.53 -6.10 1.41
N TRP A 61 5.40 -6.62 1.86
CA TRP A 61 4.14 -6.47 1.13
C TRP A 61 2.93 -6.79 2.01
N THR A 62 1.75 -6.32 1.57
CA THR A 62 0.49 -6.59 2.24
C THR A 62 -0.59 -6.93 1.22
N ASN A 63 -1.25 -8.07 1.37
CA ASN A 63 -2.43 -8.42 0.59
C ASN A 63 -3.69 -8.04 1.36
N LEU A 64 -4.62 -7.37 0.65
CA LEU A 64 -5.89 -6.91 1.21
C LEU A 64 -7.04 -7.50 0.41
N THR A 65 -7.97 -8.16 1.10
CA THR A 65 -9.25 -8.54 0.53
C THR A 65 -10.39 -8.00 1.38
N ILE A 66 -11.53 -7.76 0.75
CA ILE A 66 -12.71 -7.23 1.40
C ILE A 66 -13.92 -8.09 1.02
N ASP A 67 -14.59 -8.65 2.02
CA ASP A 67 -15.72 -9.54 1.84
C ASP A 67 -16.96 -9.03 2.58
N PRO A 68 -18.14 -9.01 1.95
CA PRO A 68 -19.37 -8.65 2.64
C PRO A 68 -19.71 -9.69 3.70
N ILE A 69 -20.15 -9.24 4.87
CA ILE A 69 -20.59 -10.15 5.94
C ILE A 69 -22.03 -10.57 5.68
N ALA A 70 -22.25 -11.89 5.58
CA ALA A 70 -23.60 -12.44 5.45
C ALA A 70 -24.47 -12.00 6.63
N PHE A 71 -25.73 -11.62 6.33
CA PHE A 71 -26.75 -11.17 7.30
C PHE A 71 -26.46 -9.87 8.05
N ASN A 72 -25.32 -9.23 7.84
CA ASN A 72 -24.99 -7.91 8.40
C ASN A 72 -24.73 -6.91 7.29
N ARG A 73 -25.81 -6.34 6.75
CA ARG A 73 -25.75 -5.44 5.59
C ARG A 73 -24.87 -4.21 5.85
N GLY A 74 -24.03 -3.89 4.88
CA GLY A 74 -23.15 -2.73 4.94
C GLY A 74 -21.87 -2.96 5.75
N PHE A 75 -21.71 -4.11 6.41
CA PHE A 75 -20.47 -4.48 7.07
C PHE A 75 -19.64 -5.43 6.22
N TYR A 76 -18.34 -5.25 6.29
CA TYR A 76 -17.35 -5.99 5.51
C TYR A 76 -16.24 -6.50 6.41
N ALA A 77 -15.80 -7.71 6.12
CA ALA A 77 -14.57 -8.24 6.67
C ALA A 77 -13.40 -7.80 5.78
N VAL A 78 -12.46 -7.09 6.35
CA VAL A 78 -11.18 -6.76 5.73
C VAL A 78 -10.18 -7.79 6.21
N ASN A 79 -9.72 -8.65 5.31
CA ASN A 79 -8.68 -9.63 5.59
C ASN A 79 -7.35 -9.05 5.11
N ILE A 80 -6.36 -9.07 5.99
CA ILE A 80 -5.06 -8.45 5.80
C ILE A 80 -4.02 -9.53 5.99
N ARG A 81 -3.16 -9.75 4.99
CA ARG A 81 -2.04 -10.68 5.09
C ARG A 81 -0.75 -9.90 4.89
N PHE A 82 0.08 -9.86 5.92
CA PHE A 82 1.38 -9.21 5.91
C PHE A 82 2.47 -10.22 5.59
N TYR A 83 3.40 -9.84 4.72
CA TYR A 83 4.60 -10.58 4.40
C TYR A 83 5.80 -9.80 4.93
N ILE A 84 6.50 -10.39 5.89
CA ILE A 84 7.50 -9.70 6.71
C ILE A 84 8.84 -10.40 6.56
N ARG A 85 9.84 -9.68 6.09
CA ARG A 85 11.23 -10.12 6.12
C ARG A 85 11.73 -10.01 7.55
N VAL A 86 12.43 -11.04 8.02
CA VAL A 86 13.06 -11.09 9.35
C VAL A 86 14.54 -11.35 9.16
N ASP A 87 15.36 -10.38 9.52
CA ASP A 87 16.81 -10.51 9.50
C ASP A 87 17.29 -11.15 10.81
N CYS A 88 18.06 -12.22 10.71
CA CYS A 88 18.48 -13.04 11.81
C CYS A 88 20.01 -13.18 11.89
N GLU A 89 20.49 -13.43 13.10
CA GLU A 89 21.88 -13.74 13.39
C GLU A 89 21.94 -14.95 14.31
N ALA A 90 22.84 -15.87 14.00
CA ALA A 90 23.09 -17.03 14.84
C ALA A 90 24.60 -17.25 15.05
N CYS A 91 24.94 -17.75 16.20
CA CYS A 91 26.32 -18.15 16.50
C CYS A 91 26.48 -19.66 16.25
N VAL A 92 27.24 -20.00 15.22
CA VAL A 92 27.55 -21.40 14.89
C VAL A 92 28.96 -21.73 15.40
N GLY A 93 29.07 -22.79 16.23
CA GLY A 93 30.36 -23.27 16.70
C GLY A 93 31.16 -23.89 15.55
N ARG A 94 32.42 -23.49 15.36
CA ARG A 94 33.34 -24.22 14.52
C ARG A 94 33.69 -25.53 15.22
N GLY A 95 33.69 -26.65 14.47
CA GLY A 95 33.96 -27.99 14.99
C GLY A 95 35.26 -28.12 15.80
N PRO A 96 35.51 -29.28 16.43
CA PRO A 96 36.59 -29.48 17.38
C PRO A 96 37.95 -29.16 16.75
N GLY A 97 38.63 -28.13 17.28
CA GLY A 97 39.97 -27.71 16.88
C GLY A 97 40.11 -26.24 16.43
N HIS A 98 39.03 -25.51 16.18
CA HIS A 98 39.08 -24.10 15.80
C HIS A 98 38.22 -23.28 16.77
N GLY A 99 38.82 -22.84 17.87
CA GLY A 99 38.18 -22.05 18.90
C GLY A 99 37.74 -20.67 18.41
N GLY A 100 36.56 -20.57 17.87
CA GLY A 100 35.93 -19.29 17.52
C GLY A 100 34.47 -19.50 17.12
N VAL A 101 33.58 -18.76 17.76
CA VAL A 101 32.17 -18.65 17.35
C VAL A 101 32.10 -17.55 16.33
N GLN A 102 31.60 -17.81 15.13
CA GLN A 102 31.43 -16.81 14.11
C GLN A 102 29.93 -16.52 13.94
N PRO A 103 29.52 -15.25 14.03
CA PRO A 103 28.15 -14.89 13.74
C PRO A 103 27.84 -15.11 12.25
N GLN A 104 26.71 -15.76 11.96
CA GLN A 104 26.18 -15.96 10.64
C GLN A 104 24.88 -15.18 10.52
N GLU A 105 24.77 -14.38 9.48
CA GLU A 105 23.55 -13.62 9.17
C GLU A 105 22.75 -14.34 8.09
N PHE A 106 21.45 -14.36 8.26
CA PHE A 106 20.50 -14.95 7.32
C PHE A 106 19.16 -14.28 7.47
N GLU A 107 18.31 -14.44 6.48
CA GLU A 107 16.96 -13.86 6.47
C GLU A 107 15.90 -14.94 6.32
N GLY A 108 14.68 -14.60 6.67
CA GLY A 108 13.51 -15.42 6.47
C GLY A 108 12.25 -14.61 6.27
N LEU A 109 11.17 -15.29 5.91
CA LEU A 109 9.85 -14.72 5.67
C LEU A 109 8.87 -15.17 6.75
N ALA A 110 8.24 -14.21 7.40
CA ALA A 110 7.11 -14.44 8.30
C ALA A 110 5.81 -13.99 7.60
N VAL A 111 4.75 -14.78 7.74
CA VAL A 111 3.43 -14.45 7.18
C VAL A 111 2.43 -14.33 8.31
N LEU A 112 1.72 -13.20 8.35
CA LEU A 112 0.73 -12.88 9.36
C LEU A 112 -0.61 -12.59 8.72
N GLU A 113 -1.67 -13.05 9.36
CA GLU A 113 -3.04 -12.77 8.94
C GLU A 113 -3.81 -12.05 10.04
N LYS A 114 -4.58 -11.07 9.62
CA LYS A 114 -5.47 -10.28 10.46
C LYS A 114 -6.80 -10.07 9.78
N ARG A 115 -7.87 -10.06 10.56
CA ARG A 115 -9.22 -9.77 10.07
C ARG A 115 -9.86 -8.68 10.92
N VAL A 116 -10.40 -7.66 10.25
CA VAL A 116 -11.15 -6.55 10.89
C VAL A 116 -12.53 -6.42 10.27
N ILE A 117 -13.50 -5.98 11.04
CA ILE A 117 -14.85 -5.74 10.55
C ILE A 117 -15.11 -4.24 10.58
N LEU A 118 -15.46 -3.66 9.43
CA LEU A 118 -15.75 -2.24 9.27
C LEU A 118 -17.02 -2.03 8.47
N TYR A 119 -17.68 -0.89 8.71
CA TYR A 119 -18.86 -0.48 7.96
C TYR A 119 -18.47 0.19 6.65
N GLY A 120 -18.88 -0.41 5.54
CA GLY A 120 -18.59 0.07 4.17
C GLY A 120 -19.82 0.55 3.39
N GLY A 121 -20.99 0.60 4.03
CA GLY A 121 -22.25 1.03 3.40
C GLY A 121 -22.90 -0.07 2.55
N GLU A 122 -24.21 0.03 2.34
CA GLU A 122 -25.02 -1.00 1.69
C GLU A 122 -25.12 -0.84 0.15
N ASN A 123 -24.92 0.36 -0.36
CA ASN A 123 -25.24 0.67 -1.76
C ASN A 123 -24.10 0.27 -2.71
N GLY A 124 -24.44 -0.45 -3.76
CA GLY A 124 -23.56 -0.76 -4.86
C GLY A 124 -24.15 -0.21 -6.17
N THR A 125 -23.76 1.01 -6.55
CA THR A 125 -24.04 1.54 -7.87
C THR A 125 -23.00 1.04 -8.87
N MET A 126 -23.40 0.85 -10.12
CA MET A 126 -22.45 0.59 -11.21
C MET A 126 -22.10 1.92 -11.87
N THR A 127 -20.81 2.17 -12.03
CA THR A 127 -20.30 3.36 -12.71
C THR A 127 -19.65 2.93 -14.01
N PHE A 128 -20.13 3.49 -15.11
CA PHE A 128 -19.55 3.30 -16.43
C PHE A 128 -18.86 4.60 -16.82
N ARG A 129 -17.63 4.51 -17.30
CA ARG A 129 -16.85 5.65 -17.78
C ARG A 129 -16.55 5.46 -19.26
N SER A 130 -16.66 6.54 -20.04
CA SER A 130 -16.16 6.52 -21.41
C SER A 130 -14.64 6.49 -21.38
N SER A 131 -14.04 5.53 -22.08
CA SER A 131 -12.61 5.54 -22.35
C SER A 131 -12.34 6.32 -23.64
N ARG A 132 -11.35 7.20 -23.64
CA ARG A 132 -10.83 7.79 -24.87
C ARG A 132 -10.00 6.70 -25.55
N GLN A 133 -10.43 6.23 -26.70
CA GLN A 133 -9.67 5.30 -27.52
C GLN A 133 -8.54 6.07 -28.22
N ASP A 134 -7.37 6.09 -27.63
CA ASP A 134 -6.15 6.55 -28.29
C ASP A 134 -5.41 5.33 -28.85
N GLY A 135 -5.86 4.83 -30.02
CA GLY A 135 -5.07 3.79 -30.72
C GLY A 135 -5.81 2.55 -31.21
N PHE A 136 -5.25 1.98 -32.23
CA PHE A 136 -5.82 1.04 -33.21
C PHE A 136 -6.17 -0.38 -32.67
N CYS A 137 -5.87 -0.75 -31.45
CA CYS A 137 -6.09 -2.08 -30.90
C CYS A 137 -6.22 -2.10 -29.37
N SER A 138 -7.32 -1.64 -28.81
CA SER A 138 -7.73 -2.10 -27.48
C SER A 138 -9.24 -1.92 -27.31
N ILE A 139 -9.96 -2.93 -27.73
CA ILE A 139 -11.34 -3.12 -27.33
C ILE A 139 -11.28 -3.85 -25.98
N GLU A 140 -11.00 -3.13 -24.93
CA GLU A 140 -11.44 -3.53 -23.62
C GLU A 140 -12.87 -3.01 -23.48
N PRO A 141 -13.90 -3.87 -23.45
CA PRO A 141 -15.24 -3.42 -23.14
C PRO A 141 -15.17 -2.78 -21.76
N GLY A 142 -15.56 -1.53 -21.65
CA GLY A 142 -15.52 -0.77 -20.41
C GLY A 142 -16.18 -1.55 -19.29
N GLU A 143 -15.40 -2.22 -18.47
CA GLU A 143 -15.89 -2.92 -17.29
C GLU A 143 -16.52 -1.88 -16.37
N GLY A 144 -17.85 -1.97 -16.24
CA GLY A 144 -18.57 -1.15 -15.27
C GLY A 144 -18.00 -1.40 -13.87
N SER A 145 -17.33 -0.42 -13.33
CA SER A 145 -16.81 -0.49 -11.96
C SER A 145 -17.99 -0.38 -10.99
N ARG A 146 -18.15 -1.38 -10.15
CA ARG A 146 -19.08 -1.27 -9.02
C ARG A 146 -18.50 -0.30 -8.00
N ASN A 147 -19.32 0.62 -7.52
CA ASN A 147 -18.96 1.49 -6.39
C ASN A 147 -18.96 0.67 -5.08
N LEU A 148 -18.12 -0.37 -5.03
CA LEU A 148 -17.89 -1.16 -3.83
C LEU A 148 -16.88 -0.43 -2.91
N PRO A 149 -16.95 -0.68 -1.61
CA PRO A 149 -15.95 -0.12 -0.71
C PRO A 149 -14.58 -0.72 -0.98
N THR A 150 -13.55 0.08 -0.74
CA THR A 150 -12.14 -0.31 -0.84
C THR A 150 -11.51 -0.23 0.54
N ALA A 151 -10.72 -1.23 0.90
CA ALA A 151 -9.93 -1.19 2.13
C ALA A 151 -8.59 -0.50 1.88
N VAL A 152 -8.17 0.30 2.86
CA VAL A 152 -6.86 0.97 2.91
C VAL A 152 -6.23 0.65 4.25
N VAL A 153 -4.99 0.20 4.25
CA VAL A 153 -4.22 -0.09 5.46
C VAL A 153 -2.96 0.76 5.46
N GLU A 154 -2.76 1.45 6.56
CA GLU A 154 -1.49 2.11 6.89
C GLU A 154 -0.86 1.33 8.04
N VAL A 155 0.40 0.99 7.89
CA VAL A 155 1.14 0.17 8.83
C VAL A 155 2.59 0.64 8.87
N VAL A 156 3.21 0.52 10.03
CA VAL A 156 4.66 0.74 10.20
C VAL A 156 5.36 -0.60 10.34
N ASP A 157 6.66 -0.62 10.12
CA ASP A 157 7.44 -1.85 10.29
C ASP A 157 7.23 -2.46 11.67
N PRO A 158 7.17 -3.80 11.75
CA PRO A 158 6.87 -4.50 12.98
C PRO A 158 7.93 -4.27 14.04
N VAL A 159 7.48 -4.15 15.29
CA VAL A 159 8.36 -4.16 16.44
C VAL A 159 8.69 -5.61 16.78
N LEU A 160 9.96 -5.96 16.68
CA LEU A 160 10.45 -7.28 17.07
C LEU A 160 10.52 -7.38 18.59
N LEU A 161 9.72 -8.26 19.18
CA LEU A 161 9.61 -8.45 20.62
C LEU A 161 10.44 -9.63 21.13
N GLY A 162 10.74 -10.61 20.27
CA GLY A 162 11.57 -11.74 20.60
C GLY A 162 11.68 -12.77 19.48
N SER A 163 12.63 -13.67 19.61
CA SER A 163 12.82 -14.82 18.74
C SER A 163 13.10 -16.08 19.55
N ARG A 164 12.63 -17.22 19.06
CA ARG A 164 12.83 -18.53 19.69
C ARG A 164 13.01 -19.61 18.64
N VAL A 165 13.88 -20.56 18.94
CA VAL A 165 13.96 -21.82 18.20
C VAL A 165 13.04 -22.81 18.89
N MET A 166 12.14 -23.40 18.13
CA MET A 166 11.16 -24.38 18.59
C MET A 166 11.48 -25.74 17.99
N GLU A 167 11.22 -26.80 18.73
CA GLU A 167 11.27 -28.16 18.21
C GLU A 167 9.90 -28.58 17.70
N LYS A 168 9.88 -29.34 16.62
CA LYS A 168 8.64 -29.85 16.04
C LYS A 168 8.02 -30.86 17.02
N PRO A 169 6.73 -30.73 17.35
CA PRO A 169 6.09 -31.72 18.22
C PRO A 169 6.05 -33.08 17.51
N GLU A 170 6.30 -34.15 18.25
CA GLU A 170 6.32 -35.54 17.75
C GLU A 170 5.02 -35.97 17.03
N ARG A 171 3.92 -35.23 17.21
CA ARG A 171 2.65 -35.43 16.52
C ARG A 171 2.38 -34.30 15.56
N PRO A 172 2.24 -34.58 14.24
CA PRO A 172 1.89 -33.55 13.29
C PRO A 172 0.54 -32.95 13.67
N CYS A 173 0.50 -31.64 13.87
CA CYS A 173 -0.77 -30.93 14.00
C CYS A 173 -1.51 -31.03 12.66
N CYS A 174 -2.70 -31.65 12.66
CA CYS A 174 -3.54 -31.79 11.46
C CYS A 174 -4.22 -30.49 11.05
N CYS A 175 -3.70 -29.34 11.44
CA CYS A 175 -4.25 -28.04 11.04
C CYS A 175 -3.82 -27.70 9.61
N PRO A 176 -4.72 -27.72 8.62
CA PRO A 176 -4.43 -27.29 7.25
C PRO A 176 -4.25 -25.75 7.12
N CYS A 177 -4.20 -25.04 8.24
CA CYS A 177 -4.11 -23.58 8.29
C CYS A 177 -2.74 -23.01 7.87
N CYS A 178 -1.75 -23.87 7.64
CA CYS A 178 -0.42 -23.46 7.16
C CYS A 178 -0.17 -23.98 5.74
N ARG A 179 -1.19 -24.19 4.94
CA ARG A 179 -0.97 -24.43 3.50
C ARG A 179 -0.54 -23.12 2.88
N ASP A 180 0.59 -23.22 2.23
CA ASP A 180 1.23 -22.26 1.34
C ASP A 180 0.20 -21.52 0.49
N GLY A 181 -0.42 -20.50 1.09
CA GLY A 181 -1.23 -19.59 0.33
C GLY A 181 -0.28 -18.80 -0.55
N GLU A 182 -0.42 -18.96 -1.83
CA GLU A 182 0.17 -18.23 -2.94
C GLU A 182 0.96 -16.99 -2.49
N ILE A 183 2.26 -17.19 -2.30
CA ILE A 183 3.17 -16.07 -2.09
C ILE A 183 3.49 -15.55 -3.48
N PRO A 184 3.21 -14.27 -3.75
CA PRO A 184 3.50 -13.70 -5.05
C PRO A 184 4.98 -13.82 -5.40
N ASP A 185 5.30 -14.27 -6.61
CA ASP A 185 6.67 -14.48 -7.09
C ASP A 185 7.58 -13.25 -6.94
N HIS A 186 7.01 -12.05 -7.05
CA HIS A 186 7.77 -10.82 -6.89
C HIS A 186 8.31 -10.61 -5.47
N LEU A 187 7.70 -11.22 -4.44
CA LEU A 187 8.20 -11.16 -3.06
C LEU A 187 9.39 -12.07 -2.86
N LEU A 188 9.38 -13.24 -3.50
CA LEU A 188 10.51 -14.17 -3.45
C LEU A 188 11.76 -13.58 -4.10
N ALA A 189 11.58 -12.72 -5.11
CA ALA A 189 12.68 -11.99 -5.74
C ALA A 189 13.29 -10.89 -4.84
N GLY A 190 12.58 -10.43 -3.82
CA GLY A 190 13.07 -9.45 -2.84
C GLY A 190 13.91 -10.04 -1.71
N LEU A 191 13.98 -11.39 -1.61
CA LEU A 191 14.78 -12.10 -0.64
C LEU A 191 16.13 -12.51 -1.25
N GLN A 192 17.18 -12.60 -0.44
CA GLN A 192 18.53 -12.99 -0.88
C GLN A 192 18.57 -14.44 -1.38
N ALA A 193 17.70 -15.30 -0.86
CA ALA A 193 17.59 -16.69 -1.26
C ALA A 193 16.13 -17.19 -1.16
N PRO A 194 15.72 -18.18 -2.00
CA PRO A 194 14.39 -18.74 -1.95
C PRO A 194 14.13 -19.40 -0.57
N VAL A 195 12.98 -19.08 0.03
CA VAL A 195 12.54 -19.69 1.28
C VAL A 195 11.79 -21.00 1.03
N ILE A 196 11.88 -21.93 1.96
CA ILE A 196 11.28 -23.25 1.88
C ILE A 196 10.05 -23.29 2.78
N PHE A 197 8.92 -23.61 2.19
CA PHE A 197 7.62 -23.69 2.87
C PHE A 197 7.27 -25.11 3.32
N ASP A 198 7.84 -26.13 2.67
CA ASP A 198 7.53 -27.53 2.95
C ASP A 198 8.34 -28.10 4.10
N ASP A 199 7.61 -28.74 5.03
CA ASP A 199 8.17 -29.49 6.15
C ASP A 199 8.55 -30.94 5.81
N GLU A 200 8.53 -31.30 4.51
CA GLU A 200 8.76 -32.69 4.07
C GLU A 200 10.19 -33.19 4.32
N ASN A 201 11.13 -32.28 4.56
CA ASN A 201 12.54 -32.62 4.76
C ASN A 201 12.90 -33.13 6.16
N GLY A 202 11.92 -33.46 7.02
CA GLY A 202 12.18 -34.09 8.33
C GLY A 202 12.97 -33.24 9.31
N ARG A 203 12.96 -31.92 9.17
CA ARG A 203 13.64 -30.99 10.08
C ARG A 203 12.89 -30.89 11.39
N ASP A 204 13.61 -31.05 12.51
CA ASP A 204 12.99 -31.05 13.83
C ASP A 204 12.89 -29.66 14.46
N ARG A 205 13.60 -28.66 13.91
CA ARG A 205 13.70 -27.31 14.50
C ARG A 205 13.16 -26.26 13.52
N PHE A 206 12.50 -25.26 14.07
CA PHE A 206 12.02 -24.10 13.32
C PHE A 206 12.13 -22.80 14.13
N LEU A 207 12.30 -21.68 13.42
CA LEU A 207 12.41 -20.37 14.03
C LEU A 207 11.02 -19.75 14.18
N THR A 208 10.76 -19.16 15.35
CA THR A 208 9.59 -18.32 15.58
C THR A 208 10.00 -16.95 16.09
N VAL A 209 9.18 -15.95 15.77
CA VAL A 209 9.31 -14.57 16.26
C VAL A 209 8.02 -14.10 16.90
N THR A 210 8.16 -13.16 17.83
CA THR A 210 7.02 -12.40 18.35
C THR A 210 7.09 -11.00 17.82
N LEU A 211 6.01 -10.56 17.15
CA LEU A 211 5.94 -9.28 16.43
C LEU A 211 4.79 -8.43 16.94
N GLY A 212 5.07 -7.16 17.22
CA GLY A 212 4.07 -6.15 17.49
C GLY A 212 3.82 -5.30 16.24
N ILE A 213 2.56 -5.14 15.83
CA ILE A 213 2.17 -4.36 14.64
C ILE A 213 1.20 -3.25 15.03
N PHE A 214 1.53 -2.02 14.61
CA PHE A 214 0.61 -0.89 14.67
C PHE A 214 0.01 -0.65 13.29
N SER A 215 -1.31 -0.66 13.19
CA SER A 215 -2.00 -0.45 11.93
C SER A 215 -3.21 0.48 12.06
N VAL A 216 -3.51 1.19 10.98
CA VAL A 216 -4.76 1.92 10.79
C VAL A 216 -5.45 1.34 9.55
N VAL A 217 -6.65 0.81 9.75
CA VAL A 217 -7.45 0.23 8.69
C VAL A 217 -8.63 1.15 8.42
N ARG A 218 -8.85 1.50 7.17
CA ARG A 218 -9.97 2.35 6.72
C ARG A 218 -10.72 1.65 5.61
N ILE A 219 -12.03 1.89 5.58
CA ILE A 219 -12.86 1.53 4.45
C ILE A 219 -13.36 2.80 3.78
N VAL A 220 -13.16 2.90 2.47
CA VAL A 220 -13.43 4.11 1.70
C VAL A 220 -14.35 3.81 0.51
N ARG A 221 -15.09 4.82 0.08
CA ARG A 221 -15.87 4.78 -1.17
C ARG A 221 -15.70 6.08 -1.95
N PRO A 222 -15.76 6.05 -3.29
CA PRO A 222 -15.87 7.24 -4.10
C PRO A 222 -17.08 8.08 -3.69
N ALA A 223 -16.86 9.38 -3.53
CA ALA A 223 -17.89 10.35 -3.19
C ALA A 223 -17.62 11.69 -3.89
N GLN A 224 -18.67 12.45 -4.10
CA GLN A 224 -18.59 13.76 -4.71
C GLN A 224 -18.87 14.84 -3.67
N TYR A 225 -18.07 15.90 -3.68
CA TYR A 225 -18.20 17.03 -2.78
C TYR A 225 -18.20 18.34 -3.57
N LEU A 226 -19.05 19.25 -3.14
CA LEU A 226 -19.00 20.64 -3.58
C LEU A 226 -18.05 21.39 -2.65
N VAL A 227 -16.98 21.93 -3.19
CA VAL A 227 -15.99 22.71 -2.43
C VAL A 227 -15.84 24.10 -3.04
N GLN A 228 -15.60 25.10 -2.19
CA GLN A 228 -15.19 26.41 -2.67
C GLN A 228 -13.70 26.39 -2.97
N ALA A 229 -13.34 26.51 -4.23
CA ALA A 229 -11.95 26.50 -4.68
C ALA A 229 -11.58 27.84 -5.31
N ALA A 230 -10.30 28.17 -5.25
CA ALA A 230 -9.70 29.19 -6.11
C ALA A 230 -8.99 28.46 -7.26
N GLU A 231 -8.96 29.10 -8.41
CA GLU A 231 -8.25 28.58 -9.58
C GLU A 231 -6.76 28.37 -9.24
N TYR A 232 -6.20 27.28 -9.74
CA TYR A 232 -4.78 27.01 -9.59
C TYR A 232 -3.97 28.09 -10.31
N ALA A 233 -3.14 28.81 -9.58
CA ALA A 233 -2.21 29.77 -10.16
C ALA A 233 -0.92 29.05 -10.57
N ILE A 234 -0.49 29.28 -11.81
CA ILE A 234 0.82 28.81 -12.26
C ILE A 234 1.89 29.48 -11.41
N PRO A 235 2.87 28.71 -10.87
CA PRO A 235 3.91 29.30 -10.06
C PRO A 235 4.71 30.36 -10.82
N GLU A 236 4.91 31.51 -10.21
CA GLU A 236 5.73 32.59 -10.80
C GLU A 236 7.23 32.28 -10.70
N LYS A 237 7.61 31.34 -9.82
CA LYS A 237 9.01 30.96 -9.62
C LYS A 237 9.48 30.06 -10.75
N GLU A 238 10.46 30.52 -11.51
CA GLU A 238 11.13 29.70 -12.51
C GLU A 238 12.15 28.76 -11.87
N CYS A 239 12.30 27.56 -12.47
CA CYS A 239 13.30 26.60 -12.03
C CYS A 239 14.69 27.08 -12.44
N VAL A 240 15.62 27.13 -11.49
CA VAL A 240 17.04 27.48 -11.78
C VAL A 240 17.75 26.18 -12.20
N SER A 241 18.29 26.14 -13.42
CA SER A 241 19.18 25.08 -13.88
C SER A 241 20.61 25.33 -13.49
N ALA A 242 21.33 24.28 -13.06
CA ALA A 242 22.69 24.40 -12.53
C ALA A 242 23.80 24.41 -13.62
N GLU A 243 23.48 24.38 -14.91
CA GLU A 243 24.47 24.25 -16.00
C GLU A 243 24.47 25.46 -16.93
N GLU A 244 25.63 26.14 -16.98
CA GLU A 244 25.81 27.37 -17.75
C GLU A 244 26.11 27.20 -19.26
N ASP A 245 26.39 26.00 -19.78
CA ASP A 245 26.85 25.79 -21.16
C ASP A 245 25.88 24.96 -22.04
N ASN A 246 24.59 25.31 -22.03
CA ASN A 246 23.62 24.52 -22.76
C ASN A 246 23.09 25.27 -24.00
N PRO A 247 22.99 24.60 -25.22
CA PRO A 247 22.30 25.13 -26.40
C PRO A 247 20.81 25.47 -26.16
N CYS A 248 20.29 25.12 -25.01
CA CYS A 248 18.94 25.48 -24.57
C CYS A 248 18.74 26.94 -24.17
N ARG A 249 19.79 27.78 -24.22
CA ARG A 249 19.68 29.24 -23.93
C ARG A 249 18.61 29.94 -24.77
N ILE A 250 18.46 29.52 -26.02
CA ILE A 250 17.43 30.08 -26.91
C ILE A 250 16.05 29.71 -26.40
N PHE A 251 15.86 28.48 -25.97
CA PHE A 251 14.58 27.99 -25.40
C PHE A 251 14.25 28.72 -24.09
N GLN A 252 15.25 28.95 -23.23
CA GLN A 252 15.07 29.69 -21.96
C GLN A 252 14.71 31.17 -22.17
N SER A 253 15.05 31.75 -23.33
CA SER A 253 14.65 33.12 -23.69
C SER A 253 13.24 33.22 -24.28
N MET A 254 12.57 32.08 -24.58
CA MET A 254 11.22 32.10 -25.10
C MET A 254 10.21 32.39 -23.97
N PRO A 255 9.18 33.19 -24.25
CA PRO A 255 8.16 33.45 -23.26
C PRO A 255 7.42 32.15 -22.91
N PHE A 256 7.19 31.94 -21.63
CA PHE A 256 6.46 30.75 -21.13
C PHE A 256 5.03 30.77 -21.70
N PRO A 257 4.55 29.69 -22.33
CA PRO A 257 3.26 29.64 -22.98
C PRO A 257 2.10 29.51 -21.96
N MET A 258 1.82 30.60 -21.25
CA MET A 258 0.83 30.65 -20.17
C MET A 258 -0.56 30.18 -20.61
N SER A 259 -0.94 30.43 -21.88
CA SER A 259 -2.24 30.04 -22.43
C SER A 259 -2.46 28.51 -22.51
N GLU A 260 -1.38 27.74 -22.61
CA GLU A 260 -1.45 26.29 -22.70
C GLU A 260 -1.69 25.62 -21.34
N PHE A 261 -1.33 26.32 -20.26
CA PHE A 261 -1.41 25.84 -18.89
C PHE A 261 -2.59 26.40 -18.10
N SER A 262 -3.26 27.43 -18.62
CA SER A 262 -4.50 27.88 -18.02
C SER A 262 -5.62 26.88 -18.37
N SER A 263 -6.21 26.25 -17.37
CA SER A 263 -7.47 25.56 -17.55
C SER A 263 -8.46 26.61 -18.09
N GLN A 264 -9.03 26.40 -19.26
CA GLN A 264 -10.06 27.30 -19.79
C GLN A 264 -11.25 27.24 -18.83
N GLY A 265 -11.25 28.12 -17.85
CA GLY A 265 -12.39 28.38 -17.00
C GLY A 265 -13.57 28.77 -17.89
N PHE A 266 -14.72 28.22 -17.58
CA PHE A 266 -16.01 28.56 -18.19
C PHE A 266 -16.13 30.09 -18.26
N GLN A 267 -15.94 30.65 -19.44
CA GLN A 267 -16.26 32.06 -19.67
C GLN A 267 -17.79 32.17 -19.62
N PRO A 268 -18.38 32.88 -18.65
CA PRO A 268 -19.81 33.12 -18.68
C PRO A 268 -20.12 33.88 -19.96
N GLU A 269 -21.01 33.32 -20.80
CA GLU A 269 -21.50 33.96 -21.99
C GLU A 269 -22.03 35.36 -21.60
N PRO A 270 -21.57 36.44 -22.24
CA PRO A 270 -22.05 37.77 -21.91
C PRO A 270 -23.58 37.79 -22.03
N PRO A 271 -24.29 38.48 -21.15
CA PRO A 271 -25.75 38.52 -21.18
C PRO A 271 -26.22 38.97 -22.57
N ARG A 272 -27.03 38.14 -23.21
CA ARG A 272 -27.64 38.49 -24.52
C ARG A 272 -28.46 39.74 -24.34
N PRO A 273 -28.29 40.77 -25.19
CA PRO A 273 -29.14 41.97 -25.11
C PRO A 273 -30.58 41.55 -25.35
N ASP A 274 -31.46 41.96 -24.43
CA ASP A 274 -32.88 41.73 -24.50
C ASP A 274 -33.41 42.24 -25.87
N ARG A 275 -33.86 41.31 -26.71
CA ARG A 275 -34.64 41.67 -27.90
C ARG A 275 -36.00 42.17 -27.42
N HIS A 276 -36.13 43.47 -27.32
CA HIS A 276 -37.44 44.10 -27.26
C HIS A 276 -38.24 43.70 -28.50
N CYS A 277 -39.24 42.83 -28.31
CA CYS A 277 -40.30 42.67 -29.27
C CYS A 277 -41.12 43.96 -29.28
N GLY A 278 -40.82 44.87 -30.22
CA GLY A 278 -41.68 45.98 -30.53
C GLY A 278 -42.92 45.48 -31.24
N CYS A 279 -44.06 45.40 -30.58
CA CYS A 279 -45.37 45.36 -31.19
C CYS A 279 -45.65 46.78 -31.57
N GLY A 280 -45.43 47.09 -32.89
CA GLY A 280 -45.96 48.30 -33.52
C GLY A 280 -47.37 48.04 -34.01
N ASN A 281 -48.24 49.02 -33.82
CA ASN A 281 -49.62 49.14 -34.33
C ASN A 281 -49.80 48.78 -35.81
#